data_1057a960e8178601cd2ed61d9bb7f7ce
#
_entry.id   1057a960e8178601cd2ed61d9bb7f7ce
#
_cell.length_a   1.000
_cell.length_b   1.000
_cell.length_c   1.000
_cell.angle_alpha   90.00
_cell.angle_beta   90.00
_cell.angle_gamma   90.00
#
_symmetry.space_group_name_H-M   'P 1'
#
loop_
_entity.id
_entity.type
_entity.pdbx_description
1 polymer ?
#
loop_
_entity_poly.entity_id
_entity_poly.type
_entity_poly.pdbx_seq_one_letter_code
_entity_poly.pdbx_strand_id
1 'polypeptide(L)'
;QDKLVYLIDLGKKLDHINESDRTEDRKIHACTSQTWLKLGYENNLVTLKAFSESTIVKGLLRILQIGFNNSEKKSIINFINSFDDPSSLFEWLNLGPAISSQRQNGFLGSLKYIKRELDNA
;
A
#
# COMPACT_ATOMS: atom_id res chain seq x y z
N GLN A 1 -12.13 11.43 12.68
CA GLN A 1 -11.10 12.36 13.13
C GLN A 1 -9.92 11.65 13.73
N ASP A 2 -10.20 10.83 14.75
CA ASP A 2 -9.15 10.06 15.42
C ASP A 2 -8.48 9.07 14.47
N LYS A 3 -9.24 8.53 13.51
CA LYS A 3 -8.69 7.59 12.53
C LYS A 3 -7.67 8.25 11.61
N LEU A 4 -7.90 9.50 11.22
CA LEU A 4 -6.94 10.23 10.38
C LEU A 4 -5.66 10.51 11.15
N VAL A 5 -5.76 10.90 12.42
CA VAL A 5 -4.60 11.12 13.27
C VAL A 5 -3.79 9.82 13.40
N TYR A 6 -4.49 8.72 13.62
CA TYR A 6 -3.86 7.40 13.73
C TYR A 6 -3.10 7.02 12.45
N LEU A 7 -3.72 7.28 11.29
CA LEU A 7 -3.07 7.02 10.00
C LEU A 7 -1.83 7.88 9.80
N ILE A 8 -1.90 9.15 10.16
CA ILE A 8 -0.74 10.05 10.06
C ILE A 8 0.39 9.53 10.93
N ASP A 9 0.09 9.09 12.15
CA ASP A 9 1.09 8.53 13.05
C ASP A 9 1.69 7.24 12.51
N LEU A 10 0.87 6.37 11.94
CA LEU A 10 1.36 5.15 11.28
C LEU A 10 2.31 5.48 10.13
N GLY A 11 1.96 6.47 9.35
CA GLY A 11 2.77 6.88 8.20
C GLY A 11 4.16 7.35 8.56
N LYS A 12 4.33 7.88 9.76
CA LYS A 12 5.65 8.28 10.26
C LYS A 12 6.60 7.10 10.43
N LYS A 13 6.04 5.90 10.56
CA LYS A 13 6.82 4.66 10.74
C LYS A 13 7.01 3.90 9.42
N LEU A 14 6.53 4.45 8.31
CA LEU A 14 6.71 3.83 7.02
C LEU A 14 8.19 3.65 6.69
N ASP A 15 8.58 2.44 6.29
CA ASP A 15 9.93 2.17 5.81
C ASP A 15 10.01 2.68 4.37
N HIS A 16 10.77 3.75 4.18
CA HIS A 16 10.79 4.50 2.94
C HIS A 16 11.62 3.82 1.86
N ILE A 17 11.11 3.87 0.64
CA ILE A 17 11.86 3.56 -0.55
C ILE A 17 12.95 4.63 -0.75
N ASN A 18 14.15 4.21 -1.15
CA ASN A 18 15.25 5.14 -1.42
C ASN A 18 14.88 6.06 -2.59
N GLU A 19 15.38 7.29 -2.56
CA GLU A 19 15.12 8.25 -3.64
C GLU A 19 15.51 7.70 -5.01
N SER A 20 16.66 7.01 -5.09
CA SER A 20 17.14 6.43 -6.34
C SER A 20 16.22 5.37 -6.91
N ASP A 21 15.36 4.77 -6.07
CA ASP A 21 14.41 3.74 -6.49
C ASP A 21 13.04 4.31 -6.83
N ARG A 22 12.82 5.62 -6.68
CA ARG A 22 11.55 6.28 -7.00
C ARG A 22 11.50 6.57 -8.49
N THR A 23 11.34 5.52 -9.27
CA THR A 23 11.34 5.57 -10.72
C THR A 23 9.91 5.56 -11.27
N GLU A 24 9.77 5.87 -12.54
CA GLU A 24 8.45 5.97 -13.18
C GLU A 24 7.70 4.64 -13.13
N ASP A 25 8.41 3.52 -13.30
CA ASP A 25 7.79 2.18 -13.28
C ASP A 25 7.34 1.74 -11.88
N ARG A 26 7.80 2.41 -10.83
CA ARG A 26 7.38 2.16 -9.46
C ARG A 26 6.35 3.15 -8.96
N LYS A 27 5.99 4.13 -9.78
CA LYS A 27 5.04 5.16 -9.41
C LYS A 27 3.60 4.63 -9.46
N ILE A 28 2.82 5.02 -8.46
CA ILE A 28 1.39 4.66 -8.40
C ILE A 28 0.60 5.79 -9.03
N HIS A 29 0.27 5.64 -10.30
CA HIS A 29 -0.37 6.69 -11.10
C HIS A 29 -1.82 6.97 -10.68
N ALA A 30 -2.46 6.02 -9.99
CA ALA A 30 -3.82 6.23 -9.48
C ALA A 30 -3.87 7.24 -8.33
N CYS A 31 -2.73 7.52 -7.69
CA CYS A 31 -2.64 8.51 -6.64
C CYS A 31 -2.46 9.91 -7.23
N THR A 32 -3.20 10.89 -6.69
CA THR A 32 -2.99 12.30 -7.06
C THR A 32 -1.72 12.85 -6.43
N SER A 33 -1.34 12.35 -5.25
CA SER A 33 -0.05 12.66 -4.63
C SER A 33 1.02 11.75 -5.18
N GLN A 34 2.24 12.25 -5.30
CA GLN A 34 3.36 11.44 -5.77
C GLN A 34 3.60 10.28 -4.82
N THR A 35 3.53 9.05 -5.34
CA THR A 35 3.58 7.83 -4.53
C THR A 35 4.33 6.75 -5.30
N TRP A 36 5.22 6.04 -4.62
CA TRP A 36 6.01 4.94 -5.20
C TRP A 36 6.00 3.75 -4.27
N LEU A 37 6.08 2.56 -4.87
CA LEU A 37 6.18 1.29 -4.18
C LEU A 37 7.32 0.47 -4.76
N LYS A 38 8.04 -0.24 -3.91
CA LYS A 38 9.05 -1.19 -4.33
C LYS A 38 8.84 -2.50 -3.58
N LEU A 39 8.74 -3.59 -4.34
CA LEU A 39 8.71 -4.93 -3.79
C LEU A 39 10.08 -5.57 -3.93
N GLY A 40 10.48 -6.30 -2.91
CA GLY A 40 11.70 -7.09 -2.92
C GLY A 40 11.42 -8.46 -2.36
N TYR A 41 12.40 -9.33 -2.46
CA TYR A 41 12.30 -10.69 -1.93
C TYR A 41 13.53 -10.97 -1.09
N GLU A 42 13.32 -11.53 0.08
CA GLU A 42 14.38 -11.92 0.98
C GLU A 42 13.99 -13.27 1.58
N ASN A 43 14.75 -14.32 1.26
CA ASN A 43 14.46 -15.70 1.69
C ASN A 43 13.05 -16.15 1.30
N ASN A 44 12.63 -15.81 0.06
CA ASN A 44 11.29 -16.10 -0.48
C ASN A 44 10.16 -15.35 0.20
N LEU A 45 10.47 -14.39 1.05
CA LEU A 45 9.47 -13.53 1.69
C LEU A 45 9.47 -12.17 1.02
N VAL A 46 8.29 -11.60 0.87
CA VAL A 46 8.12 -10.30 0.23
C VAL A 46 8.50 -9.19 1.20
N THR A 47 9.23 -8.20 0.69
CA THR A 47 9.49 -6.96 1.42
C THR A 47 8.86 -5.81 0.66
N LEU A 48 8.34 -4.83 1.39
CA LEU A 48 7.65 -3.68 0.81
C LEU A 48 8.23 -2.40 1.38
N LYS A 49 8.66 -1.52 0.48
CA LYS A 49 9.05 -0.15 0.83
C LYS A 49 8.22 0.81 -0.01
N ALA A 50 7.96 1.98 0.52
CA ALA A 50 7.07 2.93 -0.15
C ALA A 50 7.37 4.36 0.27
N PHE A 51 6.81 5.29 -0.49
CA PHE A 51 6.81 6.70 -0.12
C PHE A 51 5.62 7.39 -0.79
N SER A 52 5.04 8.35 -0.08
CA SER A 52 4.03 9.24 -0.65
C SER A 52 4.22 10.65 -0.07
N GLU A 53 3.87 11.65 -0.86
CA GLU A 53 3.82 13.02 -0.39
C GLU A 53 2.60 13.28 0.49
N SER A 54 1.57 12.42 0.40
CA SER A 54 0.39 12.51 1.25
C SER A 54 0.62 11.79 2.57
N THR A 55 0.42 12.49 3.69
CA THR A 55 0.58 11.90 5.03
C THR A 55 -0.46 10.79 5.28
N ILE A 56 -1.67 10.94 4.73
CA ILE A 56 -2.72 9.93 4.87
C ILE A 56 -2.37 8.68 4.05
N VAL A 57 -1.91 8.87 2.82
CA VAL A 57 -1.51 7.75 1.97
C VAL A 57 -0.32 7.01 2.59
N LYS A 58 0.63 7.73 3.21
CA LYS A 58 1.71 7.08 3.96
C LYS A 58 1.18 6.13 5.03
N GLY A 59 0.14 6.54 5.74
CA GLY A 59 -0.48 5.70 6.75
C GLY A 59 -1.10 4.44 6.16
N LEU A 60 -1.80 4.57 5.04
CA LEU A 60 -2.38 3.43 4.34
C LEU A 60 -1.30 2.48 3.84
N LEU A 61 -0.22 3.02 3.29
CA LEU A 61 0.92 2.21 2.84
C LEU A 61 1.59 1.49 4.00
N ARG A 62 1.68 2.14 5.18
CA ARG A 62 2.23 1.50 6.36
C ARG A 62 1.38 0.30 6.80
N ILE A 63 0.06 0.39 6.67
CA ILE A 63 -0.83 -0.74 6.95
C ILE A 63 -0.49 -1.91 6.03
N LEU A 64 -0.31 -1.65 4.73
CA LEU A 64 0.10 -2.69 3.79
C LEU A 64 1.47 -3.26 4.15
N GLN A 65 2.39 -2.41 4.54
CA GLN A 65 3.74 -2.84 4.93
C GLN A 65 3.70 -3.76 6.14
N ILE A 66 2.90 -3.41 7.15
CA ILE A 66 2.73 -4.25 8.35
C ILE A 66 2.14 -5.60 7.96
N GLY A 67 1.12 -5.61 7.10
CA GLY A 67 0.43 -6.83 6.73
C GLY A 67 1.20 -7.73 5.76
N PHE A 68 1.98 -7.14 4.86
CA PHE A 68 2.62 -7.89 3.78
C PHE A 68 4.11 -8.15 3.97
N ASN A 69 4.79 -7.33 4.78
CA ASN A 69 6.23 -7.51 5.00
C ASN A 69 6.49 -8.88 5.63
N ASN A 70 7.50 -9.57 5.10
CA ASN A 70 7.89 -10.90 5.55
C ASN A 70 6.81 -11.96 5.36
N SER A 71 5.89 -11.74 4.41
CA SER A 71 4.88 -12.70 4.03
C SER A 71 5.26 -13.37 2.73
N GLU A 72 4.76 -14.59 2.52
CA GLU A 72 4.95 -15.30 1.27
C GLU A 72 4.10 -14.65 0.17
N LYS A 73 4.61 -14.63 -1.04
CA LYS A 73 3.93 -14.12 -2.24
C LYS A 73 2.51 -14.68 -2.36
N LYS A 74 2.36 -16.00 -2.20
CA LYS A 74 1.06 -16.66 -2.33
C LYS A 74 0.06 -16.16 -1.30
N SER A 75 0.51 -15.93 -0.07
CA SER A 75 -0.35 -15.45 1.01
C SER A 75 -0.88 -14.05 0.70
N ILE A 76 -0.03 -13.18 0.15
CA ILE A 76 -0.43 -11.82 -0.21
C ILE A 76 -1.45 -11.85 -1.34
N ILE A 77 -1.20 -12.65 -2.38
CA ILE A 77 -2.12 -12.77 -3.51
C ILE A 77 -3.46 -13.31 -3.05
N ASN A 78 -3.47 -14.33 -2.21
CA ASN A 78 -4.69 -14.91 -1.68
C ASN A 78 -5.47 -13.89 -0.86
N PHE A 79 -4.78 -13.09 -0.05
CA PHE A 79 -5.44 -12.06 0.75
C PHE A 79 -6.11 -11.02 -0.16
N ILE A 80 -5.40 -10.52 -1.17
CA ILE A 80 -5.95 -9.52 -2.10
C ILE A 80 -7.15 -10.10 -2.84
N ASN A 81 -7.04 -11.35 -3.28
CA ASN A 81 -8.11 -12.01 -4.03
C ASN A 81 -9.31 -12.41 -3.15
N SER A 82 -9.18 -12.38 -1.83
CA SER A 82 -10.28 -12.71 -0.93
C SER A 82 -11.37 -11.63 -0.92
N PHE A 83 -11.08 -10.45 -1.43
CA PHE A 83 -12.05 -9.37 -1.52
C PHE A 83 -12.63 -9.33 -2.94
N ASP A 84 -13.94 -9.55 -3.08
CA ASP A 84 -14.64 -9.48 -4.36
C ASP A 84 -14.52 -8.10 -4.99
N ASP A 85 -14.66 -7.08 -4.13
CA ASP A 85 -14.48 -5.69 -4.49
C ASP A 85 -13.33 -5.15 -3.62
N PRO A 86 -12.20 -4.72 -4.21
CA PRO A 86 -11.09 -4.19 -3.42
C PRO A 86 -11.48 -3.08 -2.46
N SER A 87 -12.53 -2.31 -2.78
CA SER A 87 -13.00 -1.24 -1.88
C SER A 87 -13.54 -1.78 -0.57
N SER A 88 -13.95 -3.05 -0.51
CA SER A 88 -14.43 -3.66 0.73
C SER A 88 -13.32 -3.80 1.78
N LEU A 89 -12.06 -3.69 1.37
CA LEU A 89 -10.95 -3.65 2.31
C LEU A 89 -11.06 -2.46 3.26
N PHE A 90 -11.59 -1.32 2.79
CA PHE A 90 -11.79 -0.16 3.65
C PHE A 90 -12.85 -0.42 4.71
N GLU A 91 -13.88 -1.17 4.38
CA GLU A 91 -14.90 -1.57 5.35
C GLU A 91 -14.28 -2.53 6.38
N TRP A 92 -13.49 -3.49 5.90
CA TRP A 92 -12.82 -4.44 6.76
C TRP A 92 -11.88 -3.74 7.75
N LEU A 93 -11.18 -2.70 7.29
CA LEU A 93 -10.30 -1.89 8.14
C LEU A 93 -11.06 -0.84 8.94
N ASN A 94 -12.37 -0.69 8.68
CA ASN A 94 -13.21 0.31 9.31
C ASN A 94 -12.71 1.74 9.05
N LEU A 95 -12.25 2.02 7.84
CA LEU A 95 -11.67 3.31 7.45
C LEU A 95 -12.48 4.05 6.40
N GLY A 96 -13.45 3.40 5.75
CA GLY A 96 -14.15 3.93 4.58
C GLY A 96 -14.64 5.37 4.72
N PRO A 97 -15.45 5.69 5.76
CA PRO A 97 -16.00 7.05 5.87
C PRO A 97 -14.95 8.12 6.14
N ALA A 98 -13.77 7.75 6.63
CA ALA A 98 -12.73 8.70 7.00
C ALA A 98 -11.81 9.03 5.83
N ILE A 99 -11.87 8.28 4.72
CA ILE A 99 -10.92 8.38 3.62
C ILE A 99 -11.63 8.87 2.37
N SER A 100 -11.13 9.95 1.75
CA SER A 100 -11.71 10.50 0.52
C SER A 100 -11.58 9.49 -0.64
N SER A 101 -12.46 9.64 -1.64
CA SER A 101 -12.45 8.78 -2.83
C SER A 101 -11.09 8.78 -3.53
N GLN A 102 -10.45 9.94 -3.63
CA GLN A 102 -9.14 10.04 -4.27
C GLN A 102 -8.08 9.23 -3.55
N ARG A 103 -8.10 9.26 -2.21
CA ARG A 103 -7.14 8.51 -1.41
C ARG A 103 -7.44 7.01 -1.45
N GLN A 104 -8.72 6.64 -1.48
CA GLN A 104 -9.11 5.25 -1.67
C GLN A 104 -8.61 4.73 -3.01
N ASN A 105 -8.74 5.51 -4.09
CA ASN A 105 -8.27 5.12 -5.41
C ASN A 105 -6.75 4.91 -5.42
N GLY A 106 -6.01 5.77 -4.74
CA GLY A 106 -4.56 5.61 -4.61
C GLY A 106 -4.18 4.31 -3.89
N PHE A 107 -4.88 4.00 -2.82
CA PHE A 107 -4.66 2.77 -2.08
C PHE A 107 -4.99 1.54 -2.93
N LEU A 108 -6.13 1.57 -3.63
CA LEU A 108 -6.53 0.48 -4.52
C LEU A 108 -5.54 0.31 -5.67
N GLY A 109 -5.02 1.42 -6.21
CA GLY A 109 -3.97 1.37 -7.21
C GLY A 109 -2.70 0.71 -6.69
N SER A 110 -2.38 0.95 -5.42
CA SER A 110 -1.24 0.30 -4.77
C SER A 110 -1.43 -1.21 -4.68
N LEU A 111 -2.64 -1.66 -4.30
CA LEU A 111 -2.94 -3.10 -4.25
C LEU A 111 -2.84 -3.74 -5.63
N LYS A 112 -3.34 -3.08 -6.67
CA LYS A 112 -3.25 -3.57 -8.04
C LYS A 112 -1.79 -3.68 -8.49
N TYR A 113 -0.98 -2.70 -8.14
CA TYR A 113 0.44 -2.69 -8.45
C TYR A 113 1.13 -3.88 -7.79
N ILE A 114 0.87 -4.09 -6.50
CA ILE A 114 1.46 -5.20 -5.75
C ILE A 114 1.08 -6.54 -6.39
N LYS A 115 -0.20 -6.72 -6.69
CA LYS A 115 -0.67 -7.97 -7.29
C LYS A 115 0.01 -8.22 -8.64
N ARG A 116 0.06 -7.19 -9.49
CA ARG A 116 0.68 -7.31 -10.81
C ARG A 116 2.15 -7.70 -10.70
N GLU A 117 2.89 -7.05 -9.80
CA GLU A 117 4.32 -7.34 -9.61
C GLU A 117 4.54 -8.76 -9.08
N LEU A 118 3.69 -9.20 -8.16
CA LEU A 118 3.80 -10.55 -7.61
C LEU A 118 3.42 -11.61 -8.65
N ASP A 119 2.41 -11.33 -9.49
CA ASP A 119 1.99 -12.27 -10.55
C ASP A 119 3.10 -12.43 -11.61
N ASN A 120 3.91 -11.41 -11.82
CA ASN A 120 4.98 -11.42 -12.81
C ASN A 120 6.34 -11.86 -12.26
N ALA A 121 6.42 -12.13 -10.98
CA ALA A 121 7.69 -12.49 -10.33
C ALA A 121 7.97 -13.98 -10.38
#